data_0e87ca550d5c75a5af0c99dc6a2e68d0
#
_entry.id   0e87ca550d5c75a5af0c99dc6a2e68d0
#
_cell.length_a   1.000
_cell.length_b   1.000
_cell.length_c   1.000
_cell.angle_alpha   90.00
_cell.angle_beta   90.00
_cell.angle_gamma   90.00
#
_symmetry.space_group_name_H-M   'P 1'
#
loop_
_entity.id
_entity.type
_entity.pdbx_description
1 polymer ?
#
loop_
_entity_poly.entity_id
_entity_poly.type
_entity_poly.pdbx_seq_one_letter_code
_entity_poly.pdbx_strand_id
1 'polypeptide(L)'
;MVSKSTNTPFTRPYAARIAKRLAEKRGFIQVVAGPRQVGKTTLVRQVLRDIRHPNRFVSADEPALKDRAWLTAQWEEARILSRGAGRTGATLVIDEAQKISDLSETVKRLWDEATAADSMLRVVLLGSAPLLLQRGLTESLAGRFELMRLPHWSYSEM
;
A
#
# COMPACT_ATOMS: atom_id res chain seq x y z
N MET A 1 28.81 2.94 -33.34
CA MET A 1 28.01 2.15 -32.40
C MET A 1 27.40 3.08 -31.38
N VAL A 2 26.11 3.34 -31.49
CA VAL A 2 25.40 4.09 -30.47
C VAL A 2 25.11 3.12 -29.35
N SER A 3 25.81 3.25 -28.23
CA SER A 3 25.46 2.57 -26.98
C SER A 3 24.07 3.05 -26.57
N LYS A 4 23.05 2.22 -26.71
CA LYS A 4 21.81 2.44 -26.02
C LYS A 4 22.07 2.26 -24.53
N SER A 5 22.35 3.35 -23.86
CA SER A 5 22.29 3.38 -22.41
C SER A 5 20.82 3.08 -22.08
N THR A 6 20.54 1.85 -21.71
CA THR A 6 19.28 1.49 -21.08
C THR A 6 19.30 2.19 -19.72
N ASN A 7 18.72 3.37 -19.72
CA ASN A 7 18.53 4.14 -18.49
C ASN A 7 17.43 3.43 -17.67
N THR A 8 17.82 2.29 -17.06
CA THR A 8 16.94 1.59 -16.12
C THR A 8 16.75 2.52 -14.93
N PRO A 9 15.51 2.94 -14.62
CA PRO A 9 15.29 3.79 -13.46
C PRO A 9 15.88 3.14 -12.22
N PHE A 10 16.60 3.90 -11.43
CA PHE A 10 17.14 3.39 -10.18
C PHE A 10 15.99 2.94 -9.29
N THR A 11 15.99 1.68 -8.90
CA THR A 11 14.97 1.08 -8.04
C THR A 11 15.58 0.82 -6.67
N ARG A 12 14.98 1.39 -5.64
CA ARG A 12 15.43 1.18 -4.26
C ARG A 12 15.28 -0.29 -3.88
N PRO A 13 16.18 -0.85 -3.03
CA PRO A 13 16.09 -2.25 -2.58
C PRO A 13 14.74 -2.61 -1.95
N TYR A 14 14.05 -1.64 -1.39
CA TYR A 14 12.71 -1.80 -0.81
C TYR A 14 11.65 -2.25 -1.83
N ALA A 15 11.82 -1.89 -3.09
CA ALA A 15 10.89 -2.28 -4.16
C ALA A 15 10.82 -3.80 -4.31
N ALA A 16 11.96 -4.49 -4.24
CA ALA A 16 12.02 -5.95 -4.33
C ALA A 16 11.25 -6.62 -3.18
N ARG A 17 11.35 -6.06 -1.99
CA ARG A 17 10.63 -6.57 -0.82
C ARG A 17 9.11 -6.41 -0.96
N ILE A 18 8.65 -5.24 -1.39
CA ILE A 18 7.23 -4.99 -1.63
C ILE A 18 6.71 -5.90 -2.75
N ALA A 19 7.44 -6.00 -3.85
CA ALA A 19 7.09 -6.85 -4.98
C ALA A 19 6.93 -8.32 -4.55
N LYS A 20 7.83 -8.81 -3.73
CA LYS A 20 7.75 -10.16 -3.17
C LYS A 20 6.48 -10.37 -2.36
N ARG A 21 6.15 -9.42 -1.47
CA ARG A 21 4.94 -9.50 -0.65
C ARG A 21 3.67 -9.47 -1.48
N LEU A 22 3.63 -8.67 -2.53
CA LEU A 22 2.46 -8.57 -3.40
C LEU A 22 2.33 -9.73 -4.38
N ALA A 23 3.41 -10.44 -4.66
CA ALA A 23 3.39 -11.67 -5.47
C ALA A 23 2.93 -12.90 -4.69
N GLU A 24 3.06 -12.88 -3.37
CA GLU A 24 2.63 -13.96 -2.49
C GLU A 24 1.12 -13.93 -2.27
N LYS A 25 0.58 -15.00 -1.69
CA LYS A 25 -0.80 -15.01 -1.22
C LYS A 25 -1.00 -13.89 -0.19
N ARG A 26 -2.23 -13.40 -0.11
CA ARG A 26 -2.62 -12.42 0.90
C ARG A 26 -2.19 -12.88 2.30
N GLY A 27 -1.33 -12.10 2.94
CA GLY A 27 -0.85 -12.37 4.30
C GLY A 27 -1.11 -11.20 5.22
N PHE A 28 -0.24 -10.18 5.18
CA PHE A 28 -0.31 -9.00 6.03
C PHE A 28 -0.57 -7.75 5.22
N ILE A 29 -1.23 -6.77 5.85
CA ILE A 29 -1.30 -5.41 5.33
C ILE A 29 0.14 -4.87 5.27
N GLN A 30 0.53 -4.32 4.13
CA GLN A 30 1.84 -3.71 3.97
C GLN A 30 1.74 -2.21 4.31
N VAL A 31 2.40 -1.77 5.34
CA VAL A 31 2.45 -0.36 5.73
C VAL A 31 3.83 0.19 5.37
N VAL A 32 3.85 1.18 4.49
CA VAL A 32 5.07 1.85 4.05
C VAL A 32 5.03 3.28 4.58
N ALA A 33 5.89 3.57 5.52
CA ALA A 33 5.94 4.87 6.19
C ALA A 33 7.33 5.50 6.06
N GLY A 34 7.37 6.81 6.03
CA GLY A 34 8.62 7.55 5.98
C GLY A 34 8.39 9.04 5.79
N PRO A 35 9.45 9.84 5.83
CA PRO A 35 9.35 11.28 5.62
C PRO A 35 8.71 11.60 4.27
N ARG A 36 8.19 12.81 4.14
CA ARG A 36 7.71 13.32 2.84
C ARG A 36 8.87 13.32 1.84
N GLN A 37 8.54 13.12 0.56
CA GLN A 37 9.48 13.20 -0.56
C GLN A 37 10.63 12.16 -0.53
N VAL A 38 10.46 11.05 0.18
CA VAL A 38 11.42 9.93 0.09
C VAL A 38 11.10 8.96 -1.05
N GLY A 39 10.08 9.25 -1.86
CA GLY A 39 9.74 8.44 -3.03
C GLY A 39 8.84 7.24 -2.75
N LYS A 40 8.07 7.24 -1.66
CA LYS A 40 7.12 6.16 -1.33
C LYS A 40 6.15 5.86 -2.46
N THR A 41 5.47 6.88 -2.94
CA THR A 41 4.49 6.77 -4.04
C THR A 41 5.14 6.26 -5.32
N THR A 42 6.28 6.83 -5.69
CA THR A 42 7.04 6.41 -6.88
C THR A 42 7.47 4.96 -6.78
N LEU A 43 7.98 4.55 -5.63
CA LEU A 43 8.41 3.19 -5.37
C LEU A 43 7.28 2.19 -5.58
N VAL A 44 6.13 2.45 -4.96
CA VAL A 44 4.99 1.54 -5.05
C VAL A 44 4.40 1.52 -6.46
N ARG A 45 4.33 2.66 -7.14
CA ARG A 45 3.89 2.71 -8.53
C ARG A 45 4.81 1.92 -9.46
N GLN A 46 6.11 1.93 -9.24
CA GLN A 46 7.06 1.09 -10.00
C GLN A 46 6.77 -0.40 -9.77
N VAL A 47 6.55 -0.80 -8.52
CA VAL A 47 6.20 -2.18 -8.18
C VAL A 47 4.89 -2.61 -8.85
N LEU A 48 3.87 -1.76 -8.83
CA LEU A 48 2.56 -2.06 -9.42
C LEU A 48 2.61 -2.24 -10.94
N ARG A 49 3.55 -1.59 -11.63
CA ARG A 49 3.72 -1.77 -13.09
C ARG A 49 4.15 -3.19 -13.45
N ASP A 50 4.90 -3.84 -12.58
CA ASP A 50 5.47 -5.17 -12.82
C ASP A 50 4.58 -6.29 -12.29
N ILE A 51 3.52 -5.96 -11.59
CA ILE A 51 2.58 -6.93 -11.04
C ILE A 51 1.50 -7.25 -12.08
N ARG A 52 1.19 -8.53 -12.23
CA ARG A 52 0.24 -9.02 -13.22
C ARG A 52 -1.23 -8.93 -12.80
N HIS A 53 -1.50 -8.97 -11.49
CA HIS A 53 -2.88 -8.86 -11.02
C HIS A 53 -3.33 -7.39 -11.00
N PRO A 54 -4.65 -7.13 -11.09
CA PRO A 54 -5.15 -5.76 -11.10
C PRO A 54 -4.88 -5.04 -9.78
N ASN A 55 -4.80 -3.72 -9.87
CA ASN A 55 -4.61 -2.87 -8.69
C ASN A 55 -5.50 -1.63 -8.76
N ARG A 56 -5.81 -1.10 -7.59
CA ARG A 56 -6.49 0.17 -7.41
C ARG A 56 -5.62 1.06 -6.53
N PHE A 57 -5.19 2.18 -7.07
CA PHE A 57 -4.39 3.17 -6.37
C PHE A 57 -5.25 4.40 -6.09
N VAL A 58 -5.44 4.72 -4.81
CA VAL A 58 -6.21 5.90 -4.38
C VAL A 58 -5.38 6.74 -3.42
N SER A 59 -5.63 8.04 -3.41
CA SER A 59 -4.96 8.97 -2.51
C SER A 59 -5.98 9.69 -1.63
N ALA A 60 -5.67 9.80 -0.34
CA ALA A 60 -6.43 10.59 0.60
C ALA A 60 -5.96 12.07 0.65
N ASP A 61 -5.11 12.49 -0.25
CA ASP A 61 -4.54 13.84 -0.30
C ASP A 61 -5.47 14.88 -0.97
N GLU A 62 -6.60 14.47 -1.48
CA GLU A 62 -7.58 15.39 -2.07
C GLU A 62 -8.26 16.24 -0.98
N PRO A 63 -8.70 17.48 -1.31
CA PRO A 63 -9.28 18.39 -0.32
C PRO A 63 -10.63 17.94 0.26
N ALA A 64 -11.30 16.98 -0.37
CA ALA A 64 -12.56 16.45 0.15
C ALA A 64 -12.32 15.65 1.45
N LEU A 65 -13.31 15.67 2.34
CA LEU A 65 -13.25 14.93 3.59
C LEU A 65 -13.10 13.42 3.33
N LYS A 66 -12.03 12.85 3.87
CA LYS A 66 -11.77 11.41 3.80
C LYS A 66 -12.10 10.78 5.14
N ASP A 67 -13.14 10.02 5.18
CA ASP A 67 -13.67 9.39 6.37
C ASP A 67 -13.83 7.87 6.19
N ARG A 68 -14.45 7.25 7.18
CA ARG A 68 -14.80 5.84 7.18
C ARG A 68 -15.62 5.41 5.96
N ALA A 69 -16.57 6.22 5.55
CA ALA A 69 -17.43 5.92 4.41
C ALA A 69 -16.63 5.93 3.09
N TRP A 70 -15.76 6.91 2.91
CA TRP A 70 -14.87 6.97 1.75
C TRP A 70 -13.96 5.74 1.68
N LEU A 71 -13.32 5.40 2.79
CA LEU A 71 -12.42 4.25 2.84
C LEU A 71 -13.16 2.94 2.56
N THR A 72 -14.34 2.76 3.13
CA THR A 72 -15.17 1.60 2.89
C THR A 72 -15.56 1.47 1.42
N ALA A 73 -15.89 2.58 0.77
CA ALA A 73 -16.22 2.61 -0.66
C ALA A 73 -15.01 2.20 -1.53
N GLN A 74 -13.81 2.70 -1.23
CA GLN A 74 -12.59 2.33 -1.96
C GLN A 74 -12.27 0.85 -1.78
N TRP A 75 -12.44 0.35 -0.58
CA TRP A 75 -12.21 -1.07 -0.27
C TRP A 75 -13.19 -1.98 -1.00
N GLU A 76 -14.47 -1.59 -1.04
CA GLU A 76 -15.50 -2.34 -1.74
C GLU A 76 -15.22 -2.43 -3.25
N GLU A 77 -14.82 -1.34 -3.89
CA GLU A 77 -14.43 -1.36 -5.29
C GLU A 77 -13.22 -2.26 -5.54
N ALA A 78 -12.24 -2.23 -4.66
CA ALA A 78 -11.07 -3.11 -4.75
C ALA A 78 -11.46 -4.58 -4.54
N ARG A 79 -12.41 -4.84 -3.67
CA ARG A 79 -12.94 -6.19 -3.41
C ARG A 79 -13.62 -6.76 -4.67
N ILE A 80 -14.41 -5.95 -5.36
CA ILE A 80 -15.03 -6.34 -6.62
C ILE A 80 -13.96 -6.66 -7.66
N LEU A 81 -12.94 -5.81 -7.77
CA LEU A 81 -11.82 -6.03 -8.67
C LEU A 81 -11.07 -7.34 -8.37
N SER A 82 -10.85 -7.63 -7.09
CA SER A 82 -10.21 -8.86 -6.63
C SER A 82 -11.02 -10.11 -6.98
N ARG A 83 -12.33 -10.06 -6.80
CA ARG A 83 -13.22 -11.18 -7.18
C ARG A 83 -13.19 -11.44 -8.68
N GLY A 84 -13.17 -10.39 -9.49
CA GLY A 84 -13.10 -10.52 -10.95
C GLY A 84 -11.79 -11.16 -11.44
N ALA A 85 -10.72 -11.06 -10.68
CA ALA A 85 -9.42 -11.65 -10.97
C ALA A 85 -9.27 -13.09 -10.43
N GLY A 86 -10.24 -13.60 -9.71
CA GLY A 86 -10.23 -14.96 -9.15
C GLY A 86 -9.10 -15.18 -8.14
N ARG A 87 -8.34 -16.24 -8.30
CA ARG A 87 -7.27 -16.64 -7.36
C ARG A 87 -6.09 -15.68 -7.32
N THR A 88 -5.83 -14.94 -8.38
CA THR A 88 -4.75 -13.97 -8.39
C THR A 88 -5.07 -12.77 -7.51
N GLY A 89 -6.33 -12.44 -7.33
CA GLY A 89 -6.79 -11.34 -6.51
C GLY A 89 -6.43 -9.98 -7.08
N ALA A 90 -6.39 -8.99 -6.20
CA ALA A 90 -6.03 -7.61 -6.55
C ALA A 90 -5.23 -6.98 -5.40
N THR A 91 -4.70 -5.79 -5.65
CA THR A 91 -4.05 -4.96 -4.64
C THR A 91 -4.74 -3.61 -4.54
N LEU A 92 -5.07 -3.19 -3.33
CA LEU A 92 -5.51 -1.84 -3.01
C LEU A 92 -4.36 -1.07 -2.38
N VAL A 93 -4.02 0.07 -2.95
CA VAL A 93 -3.03 0.99 -2.39
C VAL A 93 -3.72 2.27 -1.98
N ILE A 94 -3.53 2.67 -0.73
CA ILE A 94 -4.05 3.92 -0.18
C ILE A 94 -2.87 4.82 0.18
N ASP A 95 -2.69 5.87 -0.61
CA ASP A 95 -1.64 6.86 -0.38
C ASP A 95 -2.13 7.95 0.56
N GLU A 96 -1.21 8.55 1.30
CA GLU A 96 -1.49 9.57 2.31
C GLU A 96 -2.52 9.10 3.36
N ALA A 97 -2.41 7.84 3.76
CA ALA A 97 -3.40 7.17 4.61
C ALA A 97 -3.59 7.86 5.98
N GLN A 98 -2.57 8.58 6.49
CA GLN A 98 -2.68 9.31 7.76
C GLN A 98 -3.76 10.40 7.76
N LYS A 99 -4.23 10.81 6.58
CA LYS A 99 -5.27 11.83 6.43
C LYS A 99 -6.69 11.30 6.59
N ILE A 100 -6.85 9.98 6.71
CA ILE A 100 -8.15 9.34 6.85
C ILE A 100 -8.57 9.31 8.32
N SER A 101 -9.78 9.81 8.60
CA SER A 101 -10.36 9.72 9.94
C SER A 101 -10.72 8.27 10.29
N ASP A 102 -10.46 7.87 11.52
CA ASP A 102 -10.75 6.50 12.02
C ASP A 102 -10.10 5.38 11.19
N LEU A 103 -8.93 5.65 10.63
CA LEU A 103 -8.23 4.72 9.74
C LEU A 103 -8.04 3.34 10.36
N SER A 104 -7.45 3.28 11.55
CA SER A 104 -7.04 2.00 12.16
C SER A 104 -8.20 1.07 12.46
N GLU A 105 -9.27 1.59 13.03
CA GLU A 105 -10.47 0.79 13.34
C GLU A 105 -11.19 0.34 12.07
N THR A 106 -11.31 1.22 11.10
CA THR A 106 -11.96 0.91 9.83
C THR A 106 -11.18 -0.14 9.05
N VAL A 107 -9.87 0.01 8.95
CA VAL A 107 -9.00 -0.97 8.28
C VAL A 107 -9.06 -2.32 8.99
N LYS A 108 -9.01 -2.34 10.32
CA LYS A 108 -9.13 -3.58 11.10
C LYS A 108 -10.41 -4.32 10.77
N ARG A 109 -11.53 -3.63 10.80
CA ARG A 109 -12.84 -4.22 10.50
C ARG A 109 -12.88 -4.78 9.08
N LEU A 110 -12.49 -3.99 8.10
CA LEU A 110 -12.53 -4.39 6.69
C LEU A 110 -11.55 -5.55 6.41
N TRP A 111 -10.39 -5.53 7.03
CA TRP A 111 -9.41 -6.60 6.89
C TRP A 111 -9.90 -7.91 7.50
N ASP A 112 -10.49 -7.85 8.67
CA ASP A 112 -11.02 -9.05 9.35
C ASP A 112 -12.21 -9.64 8.61
N GLU A 113 -13.12 -8.81 8.09
CA GLU A 113 -14.21 -9.25 7.21
C GLU A 113 -13.67 -9.93 5.95
N ALA A 114 -12.63 -9.35 5.33
CA ALA A 114 -11.98 -9.93 4.16
C ALA A 114 -11.32 -11.27 4.47
N THR A 115 -10.68 -11.38 5.62
CA THR A 115 -10.06 -12.64 6.08
C THR A 115 -11.12 -13.74 6.29
N ALA A 116 -12.24 -13.39 6.90
CA ALA A 116 -13.34 -14.34 7.10
C ALA A 116 -13.98 -14.80 5.78
N ALA A 117 -13.91 -13.97 4.76
CA ALA A 117 -14.45 -14.28 3.42
C ALA A 117 -13.42 -14.91 2.47
N ASP A 118 -12.24 -15.28 2.96
CA ASP A 118 -11.13 -15.81 2.15
C ASP A 118 -10.76 -14.91 0.97
N SER A 119 -10.81 -13.61 1.17
CA SER A 119 -10.49 -12.62 0.14
C SER A 119 -9.02 -12.71 -0.29
N MET A 120 -8.77 -12.52 -1.56
CA MET A 120 -7.43 -12.41 -2.13
C MET A 120 -7.02 -10.94 -2.36
N LEU A 121 -7.69 -10.00 -1.72
CA LEU A 121 -7.34 -8.59 -1.77
C LEU A 121 -6.15 -8.29 -0.86
N ARG A 122 -5.07 -7.82 -1.46
CA ARG A 122 -3.88 -7.32 -0.74
C ARG A 122 -4.04 -5.82 -0.53
N VAL A 123 -3.53 -5.32 0.57
CA VAL A 123 -3.65 -3.91 0.94
C VAL A 123 -2.29 -3.32 1.29
N VAL A 124 -2.02 -2.14 0.74
CA VAL A 124 -0.83 -1.34 1.02
C VAL A 124 -1.26 0.04 1.50
N LEU A 125 -0.78 0.43 2.66
CA LEU A 125 -0.98 1.76 3.22
C LEU A 125 0.32 2.55 3.12
N LEU A 126 0.28 3.70 2.45
CA LEU A 126 1.40 4.61 2.35
C LEU A 126 1.13 5.85 3.18
N GLY A 127 2.11 6.31 3.91
CA GLY A 127 1.96 7.53 4.68
C GLY A 127 3.27 8.11 5.18
N SER A 128 3.20 9.36 5.63
CA SER A 128 4.30 10.05 6.30
C SER A 128 4.46 9.54 7.73
N ALA A 129 5.53 9.98 8.42
CA ALA A 129 5.80 9.57 9.81
C ALA A 129 4.59 9.67 10.75
N PRO A 130 3.70 10.70 10.64
CA PRO A 130 2.48 10.74 11.45
C PRO A 130 1.56 9.52 11.31
N LEU A 131 1.65 8.75 10.22
CA LEU A 131 0.87 7.52 10.09
C LEU A 131 1.11 6.55 11.25
N LEU A 132 2.36 6.40 11.66
CA LEU A 132 2.73 5.51 12.77
C LEU A 132 2.33 6.06 14.13
N LEU A 133 2.15 7.40 14.22
CA LEU A 133 1.75 8.08 15.42
C LEU A 133 0.23 8.19 15.54
N GLN A 134 -0.52 7.80 14.52
CA GLN A 134 -1.97 7.75 14.60
C GLN A 134 -2.39 6.83 15.74
N ARG A 135 -3.23 7.38 16.61
CA ARG A 135 -3.70 6.70 17.80
C ARG A 135 -4.32 5.36 17.44
N GLY A 136 -3.75 4.32 17.96
CA GLY A 136 -4.26 2.97 17.83
C GLY A 136 -3.88 2.22 16.56
N LEU A 137 -3.10 2.80 15.61
CA LEU A 137 -2.72 2.08 14.40
C LEU A 137 -1.97 0.78 14.74
N THR A 138 -0.92 0.87 15.53
CA THR A 138 -0.10 -0.28 15.91
C THR A 138 -0.86 -1.26 16.82
N GLU A 139 -1.73 -0.76 17.67
CA GLU A 139 -2.54 -1.58 18.57
C GLU A 139 -3.69 -2.27 17.83
N SER A 140 -4.46 -1.50 17.05
CA SER A 140 -5.61 -2.03 16.31
C SER A 140 -5.21 -3.01 15.21
N LEU A 141 -4.08 -2.79 14.56
CA LEU A 141 -3.58 -3.63 13.48
C LEU A 141 -2.57 -4.67 13.93
N ALA A 142 -2.36 -4.85 15.24
CA ALA A 142 -1.44 -5.84 15.77
C ALA A 142 -1.71 -7.24 15.18
N GLY A 143 -0.65 -7.88 14.67
CA GLY A 143 -0.77 -9.18 14.01
C GLY A 143 -1.35 -9.15 12.59
N ARG A 144 -1.73 -7.97 12.07
CA ARG A 144 -2.36 -7.81 10.75
C ARG A 144 -1.48 -7.09 9.74
N PHE A 145 -0.40 -6.48 10.16
CA PHE A 145 0.44 -5.66 9.28
C PHE A 145 1.93 -5.95 9.42
N GLU A 146 2.65 -5.67 8.36
CA GLU A 146 4.10 -5.55 8.34
C GLU A 146 4.46 -4.09 8.05
N LEU A 147 5.48 -3.58 8.73
CA LEU A 147 5.94 -2.20 8.58
C LEU A 147 7.23 -2.15 7.79
N MET A 148 7.25 -1.29 6.77
CA MET A 148 8.46 -0.89 6.07
C MET A 148 8.67 0.61 6.28
N ARG A 149 9.79 0.96 6.90
CA ARG A 149 10.19 2.36 7.07
C ARG A 149 11.15 2.73 5.96
N LEU A 150 10.79 3.73 5.16
CA LEU A 150 11.68 4.29 4.15
C LEU A 150 12.41 5.49 4.77
N PRO A 151 13.73 5.42 4.94
CA PRO A 151 14.51 6.56 5.38
C PRO A 151 14.70 7.55 4.25
N HIS A 152 15.28 8.70 4.53
CA HIS A 152 15.80 9.57 3.49
C HIS A 152 16.78 8.81 2.60
N TRP A 153 16.93 9.24 1.36
CA TRP A 153 17.91 8.66 0.44
C TRP A 153 19.28 8.59 1.11
N SER A 154 19.85 7.41 1.13
CA SER A 154 21.23 7.25 1.59
C SER A 154 22.21 7.76 0.53
N TYR A 155 23.42 8.07 0.94
CA TYR A 155 24.46 8.52 0.00
C TYR A 155 24.70 7.49 -1.13
N SER A 156 24.60 6.21 -0.82
CA SER A 156 24.77 5.13 -1.80
C SER A 156 23.61 5.01 -2.80
N GLU A 157 22.47 5.62 -2.49
CA GLU A 157 21.29 5.63 -3.38
C GLU A 157 21.25 6.88 -4.27
N MET A 158 22.07 7.86 -3.97
CA MET A 158 22.17 9.10 -4.72
C MET A 158 23.19 8.98 -5.84
#